data_38a2e9c53fd1c8cc17c11e0c4775409d
#
_entry.id   38a2e9c53fd1c8cc17c11e0c4775409d
#
_cell.length_a   1.000
_cell.length_b   1.000
_cell.length_c   1.000
_cell.angle_alpha   90.00
_cell.angle_beta   90.00
_cell.angle_gamma   90.00
#
_symmetry.space_group_name_H-M   'P 1'
#
loop_
_entity.id
_entity.type
_entity.pdbx_description
1 polymer ?
#
loop_
_entity_poly.entity_id
_entity_poly.type
_entity_poly.pdbx_seq_one_letter_code
_entity_poly.pdbx_strand_id
1 'polypeptide(L)'
;SSKFENGQVFTNKDWCNDASETSNAYGFAKSEAEKIMREWVSNRNVRLVTIHPSIVFGPILHQRHLEGSMSYLKHFVKGPPFVLDVHINFVDVRDVAIAHVNALDKGENGKRYIIHKEGLWMKEIGRILNSSLEGKYATRKLPKLFAYLLAMFHPKLSINQLKKTLGTHVSYDVEDSFVTLELPNYDIRTTLIDSVNSVKAQD
;
A
#
# COMPACT_ATOMS: atom_id res chain seq x y z
N SER A 1 -12.76 16.82 -2.24
CA SER A 1 -11.64 15.87 -2.28
C SER A 1 -10.43 16.52 -1.62
N SER A 2 -10.12 16.15 -0.40
CA SER A 2 -8.94 16.62 0.30
C SER A 2 -7.70 16.36 -0.55
N LYS A 3 -6.95 17.40 -0.81
CA LYS A 3 -5.56 17.27 -1.23
C LYS A 3 -4.83 16.78 0.03
N PHE A 4 -4.21 15.62 -0.02
CA PHE A 4 -3.25 15.26 1.00
C PHE A 4 -2.16 16.33 1.06
N GLU A 5 -1.88 16.83 2.24
CA GLU A 5 -0.72 17.70 2.42
C GLU A 5 0.54 16.86 2.28
N ASN A 6 1.53 17.40 1.59
CA ASN A 6 2.80 16.70 1.44
C ASN A 6 3.47 16.56 2.82
N GLY A 7 3.83 15.33 3.19
CA GLY A 7 4.36 15.01 4.51
C GLY A 7 3.30 14.80 5.59
N GLN A 8 2.01 14.75 5.24
CA GLN A 8 0.95 14.43 6.20
C GLN A 8 1.17 13.06 6.83
N VAL A 9 1.00 12.99 8.16
CA VAL A 9 1.03 11.75 8.94
C VAL A 9 -0.41 11.33 9.24
N PHE A 10 -0.76 10.11 8.86
CA PHE A 10 -2.04 9.50 9.22
C PHE A 10 -1.88 8.59 10.44
N THR A 11 -2.89 8.59 11.28
CA THR A 11 -2.98 7.82 12.52
C THR A 11 -4.15 6.84 12.47
N ASN A 12 -4.25 5.98 13.45
CA ASN A 12 -5.39 5.07 13.61
C ASN A 12 -6.72 5.80 13.89
N LYS A 13 -6.71 7.10 14.16
CA LYS A 13 -7.90 7.94 14.39
C LYS A 13 -8.46 8.53 13.09
N ASP A 14 -7.67 8.52 12.02
CA ASP A 14 -8.07 9.12 10.76
C ASP A 14 -9.04 8.22 10.00
N TRP A 15 -10.00 8.87 9.34
CA TRP A 15 -11.01 8.23 8.51
C TRP A 15 -11.01 8.83 7.10
N CYS A 16 -11.37 8.01 6.12
CA CYS A 16 -11.51 8.45 4.73
C CYS A 16 -12.84 9.17 4.51
N ASN A 17 -13.04 10.31 5.20
CA ASN A 17 -14.32 11.04 5.20
C ASN A 17 -14.64 11.70 3.85
N ASP A 18 -13.64 11.94 3.00
CA ASP A 18 -13.82 12.59 1.70
C ASP A 18 -14.05 11.59 0.56
N ALA A 19 -14.08 10.32 0.87
CA ALA A 19 -14.39 9.30 -0.11
C ALA A 19 -15.89 9.28 -0.42
N SER A 20 -16.21 9.08 -1.69
CA SER A 20 -17.58 8.86 -2.16
C SER A 20 -17.57 7.79 -3.26
N GLU A 21 -18.75 7.30 -3.62
CA GLU A 21 -18.91 6.33 -4.70
C GLU A 21 -18.28 6.78 -6.02
N THR A 22 -18.23 8.09 -6.27
CA THR A 22 -17.74 8.66 -7.53
C THR A 22 -16.29 9.15 -7.46
N SER A 23 -15.77 9.50 -6.27
CA SER A 23 -14.42 10.08 -6.13
C SER A 23 -13.36 9.09 -5.66
N ASN A 24 -13.72 8.15 -4.82
CA ASN A 24 -12.88 7.08 -4.29
C ASN A 24 -13.77 5.94 -3.79
N ALA A 25 -14.39 5.22 -4.70
CA ALA A 25 -15.35 4.16 -4.38
C ALA A 25 -14.77 3.06 -3.46
N TYR A 26 -13.49 2.70 -3.67
CA TYR A 26 -12.82 1.72 -2.81
C TYR A 26 -12.68 2.22 -1.37
N GLY A 27 -12.13 3.42 -1.16
CA GLY A 27 -11.97 4.00 0.17
C GLY A 27 -13.32 4.22 0.86
N PHE A 28 -14.34 4.65 0.11
CA PHE A 28 -15.70 4.78 0.59
C PHE A 28 -16.26 3.42 1.07
N ALA A 29 -16.22 2.39 0.24
CA ALA A 29 -16.73 1.07 0.58
C ALA A 29 -16.04 0.47 1.82
N LYS A 30 -14.70 0.63 1.95
CA LYS A 30 -13.95 0.16 3.12
C LYS A 30 -14.32 0.93 4.40
N SER A 31 -14.47 2.25 4.29
CA SER A 31 -14.85 3.10 5.43
C SER A 31 -16.26 2.77 5.92
N GLU A 32 -17.22 2.64 5.00
CA GLU A 32 -18.60 2.28 5.35
C GLU A 32 -18.71 0.87 5.92
N ALA A 33 -17.97 -0.10 5.35
CA ALA A 33 -17.95 -1.46 5.90
C ALA A 33 -17.46 -1.48 7.35
N GLU A 34 -16.40 -0.72 7.68
CA GLU A 34 -15.92 -0.63 9.05
C GLU A 34 -16.94 0.04 9.98
N LYS A 35 -17.60 1.13 9.55
CA LYS A 35 -18.63 1.81 10.34
C LYS A 35 -19.79 0.86 10.66
N ILE A 36 -20.29 0.14 9.64
CA ILE A 36 -21.37 -0.85 9.80
C ILE A 36 -20.97 -1.95 10.78
N MET A 37 -19.74 -2.47 10.68
CA MET A 37 -19.25 -3.49 11.62
C MET A 37 -19.16 -2.96 13.06
N ARG A 38 -18.69 -1.72 13.25
CA ARG A 38 -18.64 -1.08 14.57
C ARG A 38 -20.02 -0.90 15.18
N GLU A 39 -20.98 -0.45 14.38
CA GLU A 39 -22.37 -0.34 14.82
C GLU A 39 -22.95 -1.71 15.15
N TRP A 40 -22.71 -2.71 14.31
CA TRP A 40 -23.24 -4.06 14.53
C TRP A 40 -22.72 -4.69 15.83
N VAL A 41 -21.44 -4.52 16.19
CA VAL A 41 -20.86 -5.08 17.41
C VAL A 41 -21.23 -4.28 18.67
N SER A 42 -21.63 -3.01 18.56
CA SER A 42 -21.84 -2.10 19.70
C SER A 42 -22.85 -2.63 20.72
N ASN A 43 -23.85 -3.40 20.26
CA ASN A 43 -24.91 -4.00 21.08
C ASN A 43 -24.74 -5.53 21.24
N ARG A 44 -23.54 -6.05 21.02
CA ARG A 44 -23.26 -7.49 21.07
C ARG A 44 -22.00 -7.78 21.87
N ASN A 45 -21.95 -8.92 22.51
CA ASN A 45 -20.75 -9.37 23.20
C ASN A 45 -19.76 -9.99 22.21
N VAL A 46 -19.28 -9.16 21.27
CA VAL A 46 -18.32 -9.54 20.22
C VAL A 46 -17.17 -8.55 20.22
N ARG A 47 -15.96 -9.05 20.23
CA ARG A 47 -14.75 -8.23 20.10
C ARG A 47 -14.51 -7.90 18.63
N LEU A 48 -14.24 -6.63 18.35
CA LEU A 48 -13.85 -6.14 17.02
C LEU A 48 -12.44 -5.58 17.04
N VAL A 49 -11.60 -6.10 16.18
CA VAL A 49 -10.27 -5.54 15.88
C VAL A 49 -10.18 -5.33 14.38
N THR A 50 -9.64 -4.21 13.95
CA THR A 50 -9.49 -3.91 12.53
C THR A 50 -8.02 -3.73 12.14
N ILE A 51 -7.61 -4.37 11.04
CA ILE A 51 -6.26 -4.32 10.50
C ILE A 51 -6.26 -3.47 9.23
N HIS A 52 -5.40 -2.45 9.20
CA HIS A 52 -5.29 -1.46 8.13
C HIS A 52 -3.90 -1.53 7.48
N PRO A 53 -3.64 -2.47 6.57
CA PRO A 53 -2.36 -2.53 5.90
C PRO A 53 -2.23 -1.40 4.87
N SER A 54 -1.02 -0.86 4.74
CA SER A 54 -0.63 -0.09 3.56
C SER A 54 -0.57 -1.00 2.32
N ILE A 55 0.06 -0.58 1.22
CA ILE A 55 0.19 -1.45 0.04
C ILE A 55 0.95 -2.71 0.44
N VAL A 56 0.38 -3.88 0.15
CA VAL A 56 0.95 -5.16 0.56
C VAL A 56 1.84 -5.70 -0.53
N PHE A 57 3.14 -5.89 -0.22
CA PHE A 57 4.12 -6.55 -1.06
C PHE A 57 4.56 -7.87 -0.43
N GLY A 58 5.24 -8.72 -1.19
CA GLY A 58 5.77 -9.99 -0.72
C GLY A 58 5.56 -11.11 -1.73
N PRO A 59 5.90 -12.35 -1.36
CA PRO A 59 5.69 -13.52 -2.21
C PRO A 59 4.22 -13.69 -2.59
N ILE A 60 3.94 -13.93 -3.88
CA ILE A 60 2.60 -14.18 -4.38
C ILE A 60 2.33 -15.68 -4.51
N LEU A 61 1.13 -16.09 -4.13
CA LEU A 61 0.72 -17.48 -4.16
C LEU A 61 -0.17 -17.81 -5.37
N HIS A 62 -0.66 -16.80 -6.07
CA HIS A 62 -1.58 -16.97 -7.18
C HIS A 62 -1.47 -15.81 -8.18
N GLN A 63 -1.61 -16.07 -9.47
CA GLN A 63 -1.50 -15.06 -10.55
C GLN A 63 -2.42 -13.85 -10.38
N ARG A 64 -3.61 -14.00 -9.79
CA ARG A 64 -4.52 -12.89 -9.51
C ARG A 64 -3.91 -11.80 -8.62
N HIS A 65 -2.93 -12.15 -7.80
CA HIS A 65 -2.24 -11.16 -6.94
C HIS A 65 -1.42 -10.16 -7.76
N LEU A 66 -1.09 -10.46 -9.02
CA LEU A 66 -0.42 -9.54 -9.95
C LEU A 66 -1.27 -8.32 -10.35
N GLU A 67 -2.58 -8.38 -10.19
CA GLU A 67 -3.50 -7.31 -10.59
C GLU A 67 -3.70 -6.22 -9.52
N GLY A 68 -3.44 -6.55 -8.26
CA GLY A 68 -3.57 -5.64 -7.12
C GLY A 68 -2.31 -4.84 -6.84
N SER A 69 -1.90 -4.82 -5.58
CA SER A 69 -0.72 -4.11 -5.07
C SER A 69 0.57 -4.48 -5.82
N MET A 70 0.68 -5.73 -6.23
CA MET A 70 1.85 -6.23 -6.96
C MET A 70 2.02 -5.65 -8.37
N SER A 71 1.01 -4.97 -8.91
CA SER A 71 1.11 -4.27 -10.21
C SER A 71 2.22 -3.22 -10.22
N TYR A 72 2.54 -2.59 -9.09
CA TYR A 72 3.66 -1.66 -8.96
C TYR A 72 5.00 -2.36 -9.20
N LEU A 73 5.18 -3.57 -8.68
CA LEU A 73 6.42 -4.34 -8.85
C LEU A 73 6.48 -5.01 -10.22
N LYS A 74 5.35 -5.42 -10.78
CA LYS A 74 5.26 -5.86 -12.18
C LYS A 74 5.76 -4.79 -13.15
N HIS A 75 5.57 -3.50 -12.83
CA HIS A 75 6.13 -2.39 -13.60
C HIS A 75 7.66 -2.49 -13.72
N PHE A 76 8.37 -2.86 -12.66
CA PHE A 76 9.82 -3.02 -12.69
C PHE A 76 10.28 -4.25 -13.47
N VAL A 77 9.46 -5.29 -13.54
CA VAL A 77 9.80 -6.54 -14.26
C VAL A 77 9.50 -6.44 -15.75
N LYS A 78 8.35 -5.87 -16.11
CA LYS A 78 7.81 -5.86 -17.49
C LYS A 78 7.41 -4.47 -18.00
N GLY A 79 7.61 -3.44 -17.22
CA GLY A 79 7.19 -2.08 -17.55
C GLY A 79 8.21 -1.31 -18.39
N PRO A 80 7.91 -0.05 -18.71
CA PRO A 80 8.79 0.84 -19.43
C PRO A 80 10.05 1.21 -18.62
N PRO A 81 11.14 1.70 -19.26
CA PRO A 81 12.42 2.00 -18.60
C PRO A 81 12.40 3.33 -17.81
N PHE A 82 11.25 3.74 -17.34
CA PHE A 82 11.08 4.92 -16.50
C PHE A 82 10.07 4.65 -15.38
N VAL A 83 10.11 5.47 -14.34
CA VAL A 83 9.17 5.42 -13.22
C VAL A 83 8.42 6.74 -13.08
N LEU A 84 7.22 6.70 -12.53
CA LEU A 84 6.51 7.89 -12.09
C LEU A 84 7.09 8.41 -10.78
N ASP A 85 6.92 9.70 -10.50
CA ASP A 85 7.32 10.32 -9.24
C ASP A 85 6.26 10.04 -8.15
N VAL A 86 6.05 8.76 -7.88
CA VAL A 86 5.06 8.25 -6.91
C VAL A 86 5.78 7.66 -5.72
N HIS A 87 5.32 8.04 -4.53
CA HIS A 87 5.73 7.48 -3.25
C HIS A 87 4.81 6.30 -2.91
N ILE A 88 5.38 5.16 -2.59
CA ILE A 88 4.64 3.92 -2.30
C ILE A 88 4.90 3.55 -0.86
N ASN A 89 3.85 3.59 -0.06
CA ASN A 89 3.85 3.11 1.32
C ASN A 89 3.47 1.64 1.33
N PHE A 90 4.30 0.78 1.88
CA PHE A 90 4.06 -0.67 1.83
C PHE A 90 4.48 -1.42 3.09
N VAL A 91 4.03 -2.65 3.17
CA VAL A 91 4.31 -3.62 4.24
C VAL A 91 4.43 -5.02 3.64
N ASP A 92 5.14 -5.90 4.31
CA ASP A 92 5.27 -7.30 3.89
C ASP A 92 3.98 -8.08 4.15
N VAL A 93 3.58 -8.92 3.19
CA VAL A 93 2.40 -9.78 3.30
C VAL A 93 2.46 -10.74 4.48
N ARG A 94 3.67 -11.14 4.87
CA ARG A 94 3.91 -12.06 6.00
C ARG A 94 3.63 -11.35 7.33
N ASP A 95 4.01 -10.07 7.47
CA ASP A 95 3.64 -9.24 8.63
C ASP A 95 2.11 -9.06 8.71
N VAL A 96 1.47 -8.80 7.57
CA VAL A 96 0.01 -8.65 7.51
C VAL A 96 -0.71 -9.96 7.90
N ALA A 97 -0.23 -11.10 7.41
CA ALA A 97 -0.81 -12.40 7.74
C ALA A 97 -0.71 -12.70 9.26
N ILE A 98 0.46 -12.46 9.85
CA ILE A 98 0.68 -12.65 11.29
C ILE A 98 -0.15 -11.63 12.09
N ALA A 99 -0.29 -10.38 11.61
CA ALA A 99 -1.15 -9.40 12.24
C ALA A 99 -2.60 -9.88 12.38
N HIS A 100 -3.15 -10.53 11.36
CA HIS A 100 -4.51 -11.08 11.42
C HIS A 100 -4.62 -12.22 12.44
N VAL A 101 -3.65 -13.12 12.49
CA VAL A 101 -3.65 -14.24 13.44
C VAL A 101 -3.49 -13.71 14.87
N ASN A 102 -2.47 -12.88 15.10
CA ASN A 102 -2.17 -12.39 16.46
C ASN A 102 -3.24 -11.42 16.99
N ALA A 103 -3.96 -10.72 16.12
CA ALA A 103 -5.08 -9.88 16.53
C ALA A 103 -6.22 -10.67 17.21
N LEU A 104 -6.34 -11.98 16.95
CA LEU A 104 -7.34 -12.82 17.59
C LEU A 104 -7.13 -12.92 19.11
N ASP A 105 -5.88 -12.92 19.56
CA ASP A 105 -5.55 -13.06 20.98
C ASP A 105 -5.04 -11.75 21.60
N LYS A 106 -4.19 -11.00 20.87
CA LYS A 106 -3.47 -9.83 21.38
C LYS A 106 -4.14 -8.49 21.05
N GLY A 107 -5.05 -8.47 20.06
CA GLY A 107 -5.71 -7.24 19.64
C GLY A 107 -6.68 -6.70 20.68
N GLU A 108 -6.60 -5.40 20.98
CA GLU A 108 -7.51 -4.71 21.87
C GLU A 108 -8.89 -4.50 21.22
N ASN A 109 -9.96 -4.70 21.98
CA ASN A 109 -11.31 -4.48 21.46
C ASN A 109 -11.53 -3.04 21.00
N GLY A 110 -12.06 -2.87 19.80
CA GLY A 110 -12.34 -1.57 19.19
C GLY A 110 -11.11 -0.91 18.55
N LYS A 111 -9.90 -1.43 18.74
CA LYS A 111 -8.68 -0.80 18.23
C LYS A 111 -8.51 -1.03 16.72
N ARG A 112 -7.93 -0.02 16.07
CA ARG A 112 -7.51 -0.01 14.67
C ARG A 112 -6.00 -0.13 14.63
N TYR A 113 -5.46 -1.15 13.98
CA TYR A 113 -4.02 -1.37 13.83
C TYR A 113 -3.58 -1.02 12.42
N ILE A 114 -2.78 0.03 12.27
CA ILE A 114 -2.12 0.35 11.00
C ILE A 114 -0.89 -0.55 10.86
N ILE A 115 -0.84 -1.32 9.79
CA ILE A 115 0.31 -2.18 9.49
C ILE A 115 1.03 -1.60 8.27
N HIS A 116 2.10 -0.88 8.55
CA HIS A 116 2.91 -0.16 7.57
C HIS A 116 4.37 -0.23 7.96
N LYS A 117 5.24 -0.57 7.02
CA LYS A 117 6.68 -0.67 7.27
C LYS A 117 7.40 0.60 6.89
N GLU A 118 7.32 0.98 5.63
CA GLU A 118 8.03 2.13 5.09
C GLU A 118 7.42 2.64 3.79
N GLY A 119 7.73 3.89 3.45
CA GLY A 119 7.39 4.49 2.17
C GLY A 119 8.65 4.80 1.36
N LEU A 120 8.64 4.43 0.08
CA LEU A 120 9.73 4.68 -0.86
C LEU A 120 9.21 5.27 -2.16
N TRP A 121 9.98 6.18 -2.75
CA TRP A 121 9.73 6.60 -4.14
C TRP A 121 10.03 5.45 -5.11
N MET A 122 9.25 5.31 -6.16
CA MET A 122 9.51 4.27 -7.18
C MET A 122 10.96 4.26 -7.68
N LYS A 123 11.59 5.45 -7.79
CA LYS A 123 13.02 5.57 -8.13
C LYS A 123 13.94 4.86 -7.12
N GLU A 124 13.62 4.93 -5.83
CA GLU A 124 14.40 4.30 -4.76
C GLU A 124 14.21 2.78 -4.77
N ILE A 125 12.97 2.34 -4.98
CA ILE A 125 12.69 0.91 -5.20
C ILE A 125 13.55 0.36 -6.35
N GLY A 126 13.57 1.05 -7.51
CA GLY A 126 14.41 0.65 -8.63
C GLY A 126 15.90 0.60 -8.31
N ARG A 127 16.40 1.52 -7.47
CA ARG A 127 17.81 1.50 -7.00
C ARG A 127 18.10 0.31 -6.10
N ILE A 128 17.21 0.00 -5.15
CA ILE A 128 17.34 -1.17 -4.28
C ILE A 128 17.36 -2.45 -5.12
N LEU A 129 16.45 -2.58 -6.09
CA LEU A 129 16.41 -3.74 -6.97
C LEU A 129 17.71 -3.88 -7.80
N ASN A 130 18.23 -2.78 -8.37
CA ASN A 130 19.49 -2.79 -9.12
C ASN A 130 20.72 -3.15 -8.27
N SER A 131 20.68 -2.86 -6.97
CA SER A 131 21.78 -3.22 -6.05
C SER A 131 21.67 -4.64 -5.49
N SER A 132 20.54 -5.32 -5.71
CA SER A 132 20.21 -6.58 -5.04
C SER A 132 19.92 -7.74 -6.00
N LEU A 133 19.52 -7.43 -7.22
CA LEU A 133 19.13 -8.42 -8.22
C LEU A 133 19.84 -8.15 -9.54
N GLU A 134 20.07 -9.22 -10.29
CA GLU A 134 20.53 -9.08 -11.69
C GLU A 134 19.42 -8.49 -12.56
N GLY A 135 19.82 -7.61 -13.48
CA GLY A 135 18.91 -6.94 -14.40
C GLY A 135 19.04 -5.41 -14.37
N LYS A 136 18.17 -4.75 -15.13
CA LYS A 136 18.08 -3.29 -15.19
C LYS A 136 16.68 -2.85 -14.82
N TYR A 137 16.52 -2.34 -13.61
CA TYR A 137 15.26 -1.82 -13.13
C TYR A 137 15.18 -0.30 -13.31
N ALA A 138 14.01 0.19 -13.69
CA ALA A 138 13.83 1.60 -14.00
C ALA A 138 14.07 2.51 -12.77
N THR A 139 14.89 3.55 -12.96
CA THR A 139 15.20 4.56 -11.93
C THR A 139 15.04 5.99 -12.43
N ARG A 140 14.86 6.15 -13.76
CA ARG A 140 14.70 7.47 -14.37
C ARG A 140 13.27 7.94 -14.21
N LYS A 141 13.08 9.07 -13.53
CA LYS A 141 11.73 9.65 -13.37
C LYS A 141 11.21 10.22 -14.69
N LEU A 142 9.97 9.90 -15.01
CA LEU A 142 9.25 10.56 -16.11
C LEU A 142 8.86 11.98 -15.67
N PRO A 143 9.20 13.04 -16.44
CA PRO A 143 8.76 14.40 -16.13
C PRO A 143 7.23 14.49 -16.06
N LYS A 144 6.70 15.33 -15.15
CA LYS A 144 5.26 15.44 -14.88
C LYS A 144 4.42 15.70 -16.14
N LEU A 145 4.91 16.54 -17.05
CA LEU A 145 4.22 16.83 -18.31
C LEU A 145 3.98 15.54 -19.13
N PHE A 146 5.02 14.72 -19.28
CA PHE A 146 4.91 13.46 -20.03
C PHE A 146 4.05 12.43 -19.29
N ALA A 147 4.04 12.45 -17.95
CA ALA A 147 3.14 11.59 -17.17
C ALA A 147 1.67 11.95 -17.41
N TYR A 148 1.33 13.23 -17.52
CA TYR A 148 -0.03 13.68 -17.86
C TYR A 148 -0.41 13.34 -19.31
N LEU A 149 0.51 13.53 -20.26
CA LEU A 149 0.28 13.12 -21.65
C LEU A 149 0.04 11.60 -21.74
N LEU A 150 0.84 10.81 -21.06
CA LEU A 150 0.64 9.35 -21.01
C LEU A 150 -0.74 8.99 -20.44
N ALA A 151 -1.18 9.67 -19.40
CA ALA A 151 -2.49 9.42 -18.78
C ALA A 151 -3.68 9.75 -19.68
N MET A 152 -3.54 10.67 -20.64
CA MET A 152 -4.59 10.95 -21.62
C MET A 152 -4.88 9.77 -22.54
N PHE A 153 -3.88 8.93 -22.79
CA PHE A 153 -3.98 7.80 -23.73
C PHE A 153 -4.01 6.44 -23.03
N HIS A 154 -3.76 6.38 -21.71
CA HIS A 154 -3.67 5.13 -20.97
C HIS A 154 -4.90 4.92 -20.07
N PRO A 155 -5.76 3.90 -20.36
CA PRO A 155 -7.06 3.75 -19.70
C PRO A 155 -6.98 3.49 -18.17
N LYS A 156 -5.83 3.01 -17.69
CA LYS A 156 -5.61 2.73 -16.25
C LYS A 156 -5.01 3.91 -15.47
N LEU A 157 -4.66 5.02 -16.13
CA LEU A 157 -4.06 6.19 -15.48
C LEU A 157 -5.06 7.36 -15.46
N SER A 158 -5.50 7.74 -14.28
CA SER A 158 -6.36 8.92 -14.12
C SER A 158 -5.52 10.18 -13.90
N ILE A 159 -5.74 11.22 -14.71
CA ILE A 159 -5.08 12.54 -14.54
C ILE A 159 -5.39 13.11 -13.14
N ASN A 160 -6.61 12.95 -12.64
CA ASN A 160 -7.00 13.41 -11.32
C ASN A 160 -6.23 12.68 -10.21
N GLN A 161 -5.99 11.39 -10.36
CA GLN A 161 -5.19 10.60 -9.44
C GLN A 161 -3.71 11.01 -9.50
N LEU A 162 -3.15 11.18 -10.70
CA LEU A 162 -1.77 11.64 -10.86
C LEU A 162 -1.53 13.02 -10.24
N LYS A 163 -2.47 13.95 -10.38
CA LYS A 163 -2.39 15.28 -9.73
C LYS A 163 -2.30 15.20 -8.21
N LYS A 164 -2.85 14.15 -7.59
CA LYS A 164 -2.83 13.95 -6.14
C LYS A 164 -1.57 13.22 -5.65
N THR A 165 -0.99 12.37 -6.50
CA THR A 165 0.07 11.43 -6.08
C THR A 165 1.47 11.82 -6.56
N LEU A 166 1.60 12.53 -7.71
CA LEU A 166 2.92 12.86 -8.26
C LEU A 166 3.66 13.90 -7.41
N GLY A 167 4.78 13.47 -6.84
CA GLY A 167 5.63 14.30 -6.01
C GLY A 167 5.07 14.58 -4.62
N THR A 168 4.05 13.83 -4.19
CA THR A 168 3.46 13.91 -2.85
C THR A 168 3.74 12.60 -2.10
N HIS A 169 4.09 12.71 -0.83
CA HIS A 169 4.23 11.58 0.07
C HIS A 169 3.37 11.78 1.31
N VAL A 170 2.95 10.69 1.89
CA VAL A 170 2.31 10.63 3.21
C VAL A 170 3.01 9.56 4.02
N SER A 171 2.90 9.64 5.35
CA SER A 171 3.40 8.62 6.25
C SER A 171 2.29 8.15 7.18
N TYR A 172 2.55 7.09 7.93
CA TYR A 172 1.61 6.52 8.88
C TYR A 172 2.26 6.40 10.24
N ASP A 173 1.57 6.84 11.26
CA ASP A 173 1.89 6.50 12.64
C ASP A 173 1.33 5.11 12.91
N VAL A 174 2.21 4.16 13.08
CA VAL A 174 1.84 2.76 13.38
C VAL A 174 1.69 2.52 14.88
N GLU A 175 1.95 3.57 15.71
CA GLU A 175 1.96 3.46 17.16
C GLU A 175 2.75 2.22 17.63
N ASP A 176 2.09 1.37 18.42
CA ASP A 176 2.63 0.13 18.95
C ASP A 176 2.18 -1.12 18.17
N SER A 177 1.60 -0.95 16.98
CA SER A 177 0.98 -2.05 16.22
C SER A 177 1.91 -3.26 16.03
N PHE A 178 3.18 -3.00 15.69
CA PHE A 178 4.18 -4.07 15.51
C PHE A 178 4.55 -4.77 16.81
N VAL A 179 4.64 -4.02 17.90
CA VAL A 179 4.98 -4.56 19.22
C VAL A 179 3.78 -5.32 19.80
N THR A 180 2.59 -4.72 19.81
CA THR A 180 1.38 -5.34 20.37
C THR A 180 1.00 -6.61 19.65
N LEU A 181 1.10 -6.62 18.32
CA LEU A 181 0.77 -7.78 17.50
C LEU A 181 1.98 -8.72 17.29
N GLU A 182 3.13 -8.44 17.90
CA GLU A 182 4.36 -9.25 17.81
C GLU A 182 4.70 -9.62 16.36
N LEU A 183 4.77 -8.60 15.50
CA LEU A 183 5.04 -8.83 14.08
C LEU A 183 6.53 -9.07 13.84
N PRO A 184 6.91 -9.94 12.89
CA PRO A 184 8.31 -10.23 12.53
C PRO A 184 9.07 -9.01 12.05
N ASN A 185 8.37 -8.00 11.51
CA ASN A 185 8.94 -6.77 11.02
C ASN A 185 9.94 -6.98 9.87
N TYR A 186 9.49 -7.65 8.82
CA TYR A 186 10.32 -8.01 7.67
C TYR A 186 11.07 -6.80 7.10
N ASP A 187 12.32 -7.05 6.70
CA ASP A 187 13.17 -6.03 6.07
C ASP A 187 12.67 -5.66 4.67
N ILE A 188 12.71 -4.36 4.34
CA ILE A 188 12.20 -3.82 3.06
C ILE A 188 12.91 -4.41 1.85
N ARG A 189 14.23 -4.54 1.93
CA ARG A 189 15.02 -5.11 0.83
C ARG A 189 14.59 -6.55 0.56
N THR A 190 14.45 -7.35 1.60
CA THR A 190 13.95 -8.73 1.53
C THR A 190 12.55 -8.77 0.91
N THR A 191 11.64 -7.93 1.39
CA THR A 191 10.28 -7.81 0.84
C THR A 191 10.28 -7.52 -0.66
N LEU A 192 11.09 -6.54 -1.11
CA LEU A 192 11.18 -6.16 -2.52
C LEU A 192 11.79 -7.26 -3.40
N ILE A 193 12.86 -7.90 -2.92
CA ILE A 193 13.53 -9.02 -3.62
C ILE A 193 12.57 -10.20 -3.79
N ASP A 194 11.97 -10.65 -2.69
CA ASP A 194 11.04 -11.78 -2.70
C ASP A 194 9.84 -11.51 -3.60
N SER A 195 9.32 -10.28 -3.55
CA SER A 195 8.22 -9.86 -4.40
C SER A 195 8.57 -9.92 -5.89
N VAL A 196 9.71 -9.34 -6.29
CA VAL A 196 10.14 -9.31 -7.70
C VAL A 196 10.44 -10.72 -8.20
N ASN A 197 11.11 -11.54 -7.40
CA ASN A 197 11.36 -12.94 -7.74
C ASN A 197 10.06 -13.73 -7.92
N SER A 198 9.09 -13.49 -7.03
CA SER A 198 7.77 -14.11 -7.13
C SER A 198 6.99 -13.65 -8.35
N VAL A 199 7.10 -12.37 -8.76
CA VAL A 199 6.50 -11.89 -10.01
C VAL A 199 7.14 -12.58 -11.22
N LYS A 200 8.49 -12.70 -11.24
CA LYS A 200 9.22 -13.36 -12.33
C LYS A 200 8.86 -14.85 -12.45
N ALA A 201 8.59 -15.52 -11.33
CA ALA A 201 8.24 -16.93 -11.31
C ALA A 201 6.82 -17.24 -11.83
N GLN A 202 5.98 -16.22 -12.03
CA GLN A 202 4.62 -16.37 -12.59
C GLN A 202 4.59 -16.14 -14.10
N ASP A 203 5.72 -15.86 -14.73
CA ASP A 203 5.92 -15.70 -16.17
C ASP A 203 6.27 -17.01 -16.82
#